data_575869e3a04a4eb798b5dcb3d981117b
#
_entry.id   575869e3a04a4eb798b5dcb3d981117b
#
_cell.length_a   1.000
_cell.length_b   1.000
_cell.length_c   1.000
_cell.angle_alpha   90.00
_cell.angle_beta   90.00
_cell.angle_gamma   90.00
#
_symmetry.space_group_name_H-M   'P 1'
#
loop_
_entity.id
_entity.type
_entity.pdbx_description
1 polymer ?
#
loop_
_entity_poly.entity_id
_entity_poly.type
_entity_poly.pdbx_seq_one_letter_code
_entity_poly.pdbx_strand_id
1 'polypeptide(L)'
;GRSGGGAYSWWIATLDERIKVAAPVAGITDLKNHVVDGVVEGHCDCMYHINTYGWDFAQIAALVAPRPLLILNTDDDGIFPLDGVNRLFTKVRRIYELHGKKSSLGLVITPGGHGDSQELRVPAFNWFNKHLKGQSVLIDKPAIKLFEPQQLKVFNNAPKNERTTKIHESFPLIATDEPEVNGPEIISRLRRKTFAGWPEEEGELSIQKASDTERDGVRLAAYDFDSQTGIRLRMHVVHE
;
A
#
# COMPACT_ATOMS: atom_id res chain seq x y z
N GLY A 1 7.45 10.38 -4.64
CA GLY A 1 6.83 10.80 -3.38
C GLY A 1 7.28 9.93 -2.22
N ARG A 2 7.01 10.36 -0.98
CA ARG A 2 7.37 9.65 0.25
C ARG A 2 6.10 9.14 0.96
N SER A 3 6.20 8.00 1.67
CA SER A 3 5.11 7.43 2.47
C SER A 3 3.86 7.19 1.61
N GLY A 4 2.72 7.72 1.93
CA GLY A 4 1.55 7.69 1.07
C GLY A 4 1.81 8.20 -0.34
N GLY A 5 2.57 9.29 -0.49
CA GLY A 5 3.03 9.74 -1.80
C GLY A 5 3.96 8.75 -2.49
N GLY A 6 4.72 7.95 -1.74
CA GLY A 6 5.50 6.82 -2.24
C GLY A 6 4.59 5.71 -2.77
N ALA A 7 3.56 5.34 -1.99
CA ALA A 7 2.55 4.37 -2.39
C ALA A 7 1.86 4.79 -3.68
N TYR A 8 1.34 6.01 -3.76
CA TYR A 8 0.72 6.52 -4.99
C TYR A 8 1.67 6.54 -6.17
N SER A 9 2.97 6.81 -5.95
CA SER A 9 3.95 6.87 -7.04
C SER A 9 4.08 5.54 -7.79
N TRP A 10 4.18 4.42 -7.10
CA TRP A 10 4.29 3.12 -7.76
C TRP A 10 2.94 2.59 -8.23
N TRP A 11 1.85 2.84 -7.47
CA TRP A 11 0.50 2.47 -7.91
C TRP A 11 0.13 3.13 -9.23
N ILE A 12 0.31 4.46 -9.36
CA ILE A 12 0.02 5.18 -10.60
C ILE A 12 0.92 4.69 -11.73
N ALA A 13 2.22 4.48 -11.45
CA ALA A 13 3.15 3.97 -12.46
C ALA A 13 2.76 2.56 -12.95
N THR A 14 2.16 1.75 -12.09
CA THR A 14 1.64 0.42 -12.46
C THR A 14 0.43 0.52 -13.38
N LEU A 15 -0.48 1.43 -13.08
CA LEU A 15 -1.79 1.54 -13.75
C LEU A 15 -1.75 2.41 -15.01
N ASP A 16 -0.75 3.28 -15.16
CA ASP A 16 -0.70 4.26 -16.26
C ASP A 16 0.67 4.23 -16.97
N GLU A 17 0.69 3.75 -18.20
CA GLU A 17 1.89 3.66 -19.03
C GLU A 17 2.46 5.02 -19.47
N ARG A 18 1.72 6.11 -19.28
CA ARG A 18 2.22 7.48 -19.52
C ARG A 18 3.29 7.86 -18.49
N ILE A 19 3.28 7.24 -17.31
CA ILE A 19 4.34 7.42 -16.30
C ILE A 19 5.60 6.71 -16.80
N LYS A 20 6.61 7.49 -17.14
CA LYS A 20 7.85 6.97 -17.75
C LYS A 20 8.90 6.52 -16.73
N VAL A 21 8.89 7.10 -15.53
CA VAL A 21 9.86 6.81 -14.46
C VAL A 21 9.18 6.93 -13.11
N ALA A 22 9.45 6.04 -12.19
CA ALA A 22 8.95 6.12 -10.82
C ALA A 22 10.08 5.97 -9.79
N ALA A 23 9.94 6.69 -8.67
CA ALA A 23 10.86 6.64 -7.53
C ALA A 23 10.06 6.75 -6.21
N PRO A 24 9.40 5.67 -5.77
CA PRO A 24 8.76 5.63 -4.46
C PRO A 24 9.79 5.63 -3.33
N VAL A 25 9.54 6.45 -2.31
CA VAL A 25 10.35 6.55 -1.11
C VAL A 25 9.53 6.11 0.09
N ALA A 26 10.00 5.13 0.86
CA ALA A 26 9.33 4.66 2.08
C ALA A 26 7.82 4.47 1.87
N GLY A 27 7.43 3.74 0.84
CA GLY A 27 6.02 3.62 0.44
C GLY A 27 5.67 2.28 -0.22
N ILE A 28 6.53 1.27 -0.10
CA ILE A 28 6.28 -0.07 -0.64
C ILE A 28 6.95 -1.14 0.21
N THR A 29 6.22 -2.17 0.56
CA THR A 29 6.71 -3.41 1.16
C THR A 29 5.89 -4.59 0.62
N ASP A 30 5.92 -5.76 1.23
CA ASP A 30 5.09 -6.90 0.83
C ASP A 30 3.86 -7.11 1.74
N LEU A 31 2.92 -7.92 1.28
CA LEU A 31 1.71 -8.23 2.07
C LEU A 31 2.02 -9.01 3.35
N LYS A 32 3.16 -9.69 3.44
CA LYS A 32 3.55 -10.34 4.69
C LYS A 32 3.73 -9.30 5.80
N ASN A 33 4.53 -8.25 5.55
CA ASN A 33 4.67 -7.17 6.52
C ASN A 33 3.34 -6.47 6.77
N HIS A 34 2.58 -6.20 5.70
CA HIS A 34 1.34 -5.43 5.80
C HIS A 34 0.26 -6.16 6.61
N VAL A 35 0.01 -7.43 6.32
CA VAL A 35 -1.11 -8.20 6.87
C VAL A 35 -0.69 -9.10 8.02
N VAL A 36 0.42 -9.85 7.87
CA VAL A 36 0.83 -10.85 8.86
C VAL A 36 1.57 -10.21 10.02
N ASP A 37 2.51 -9.33 9.71
CA ASP A 37 3.32 -8.65 10.73
C ASP A 37 2.61 -7.39 11.27
N GLY A 38 1.52 -6.94 10.63
CA GLY A 38 0.67 -5.83 11.08
C GLY A 38 1.38 -4.49 11.17
N VAL A 39 2.43 -4.28 10.38
CA VAL A 39 3.31 -3.10 10.52
C VAL A 39 2.82 -1.85 9.80
N VAL A 40 1.91 -2.00 8.83
CA VAL A 40 1.34 -0.84 8.12
C VAL A 40 0.10 -0.35 8.85
N GLU A 41 0.30 0.15 10.04
CA GLU A 41 -0.75 0.62 10.92
C GLU A 41 -1.19 2.04 10.55
N GLY A 42 -2.50 2.25 10.40
CA GLY A 42 -3.08 3.57 10.20
C GLY A 42 -2.82 4.22 8.83
N HIS A 43 -2.24 3.52 7.89
CA HIS A 43 -1.99 4.01 6.55
C HIS A 43 -3.18 3.75 5.62
N CYS A 44 -4.10 4.70 5.54
CA CYS A 44 -5.21 4.61 4.59
C CYS A 44 -4.78 4.63 3.12
N ASP A 45 -3.62 5.15 2.81
CA ASP A 45 -3.00 5.23 1.49
C ASP A 45 -2.25 3.95 1.08
N CYS A 46 -1.86 3.14 2.04
CA CYS A 46 -1.30 1.80 1.81
C CYS A 46 -2.37 0.72 1.97
N MET A 47 -3.62 1.12 1.93
CA MET A 47 -4.72 0.26 2.21
C MET A 47 -4.75 -0.95 1.30
N TYR A 48 -5.05 -2.02 1.97
CA TYR A 48 -5.56 -3.24 1.48
C TYR A 48 -6.60 -3.00 0.37
N HIS A 49 -6.33 -3.47 -0.80
CA HIS A 49 -7.29 -3.52 -1.89
C HIS A 49 -8.04 -4.86 -1.84
N ILE A 50 -9.21 -4.91 -2.44
CA ILE A 50 -9.93 -6.17 -2.64
C ILE A 50 -9.06 -7.06 -3.53
N ASN A 51 -8.39 -8.02 -2.90
CA ASN A 51 -7.37 -8.84 -3.55
C ASN A 51 -7.95 -10.16 -4.07
N THR A 52 -8.89 -10.05 -4.97
CA THR A 52 -9.57 -11.20 -5.60
C THR A 52 -8.60 -12.20 -6.25
N TYR A 53 -7.47 -11.73 -6.74
CA TYR A 53 -6.48 -12.56 -7.45
C TYR A 53 -5.38 -13.10 -6.54
N GLY A 54 -5.37 -12.75 -5.26
CA GLY A 54 -4.32 -13.16 -4.32
C GLY A 54 -2.93 -12.63 -4.67
N TRP A 55 -2.82 -11.44 -5.23
CA TRP A 55 -1.54 -10.83 -5.61
C TRP A 55 -0.89 -10.15 -4.41
N ASP A 56 0.41 -10.32 -4.32
CA ASP A 56 1.25 -9.50 -3.46
C ASP A 56 1.62 -8.19 -4.18
N PHE A 57 2.01 -7.17 -3.45
CA PHE A 57 2.47 -5.89 -4.02
C PHE A 57 3.64 -6.06 -5.00
N ALA A 58 4.43 -7.12 -4.84
CA ALA A 58 5.50 -7.44 -5.80
C ALA A 58 4.98 -7.74 -7.21
N GLN A 59 3.86 -8.48 -7.36
CA GLN A 59 3.27 -8.75 -8.67
C GLN A 59 2.74 -7.47 -9.30
N ILE A 60 2.12 -6.61 -8.49
CA ILE A 60 1.57 -5.34 -8.96
C ILE A 60 2.71 -4.39 -9.37
N ALA A 61 3.73 -4.21 -8.53
CA ALA A 61 4.88 -3.36 -8.86
C ALA A 61 5.66 -3.85 -10.08
N ALA A 62 5.67 -5.16 -10.33
CA ALA A 62 6.30 -5.73 -11.52
C ALA A 62 5.67 -5.26 -12.84
N LEU A 63 4.41 -4.80 -12.83
CA LEU A 63 3.75 -4.22 -14.02
C LEU A 63 4.36 -2.88 -14.46
N VAL A 64 5.19 -2.26 -13.65
CA VAL A 64 5.99 -1.09 -14.07
C VAL A 64 7.03 -1.47 -15.12
N ALA A 65 7.54 -2.71 -15.07
CA ALA A 65 8.53 -3.17 -16.05
C ALA A 65 8.01 -3.07 -17.49
N PRO A 66 8.88 -2.72 -18.46
CA PRO A 66 10.33 -2.47 -18.35
C PRO A 66 10.71 -1.01 -18.03
N ARG A 67 9.76 -0.17 -17.66
CA ARG A 67 9.98 1.25 -17.35
C ARG A 67 10.83 1.41 -16.07
N PRO A 68 11.66 2.46 -15.96
CA PRO A 68 12.54 2.65 -14.82
C PRO A 68 11.78 2.81 -13.49
N LEU A 69 12.14 1.98 -12.51
CA LEU A 69 11.63 1.98 -11.15
C LEU A 69 12.79 2.01 -10.16
N LEU A 70 12.86 3.02 -9.32
CA LEU A 70 13.83 3.11 -8.21
C LEU A 70 13.08 3.01 -6.88
N ILE A 71 13.30 1.95 -6.14
CA ILE A 71 12.76 1.80 -4.78
C ILE A 71 13.77 2.41 -3.81
N LEU A 72 13.29 3.32 -2.95
CA LEU A 72 14.11 3.97 -1.94
C LEU A 72 13.48 3.74 -0.56
N ASN A 73 14.30 3.34 0.40
CA ASN A 73 13.86 3.10 1.78
C ASN A 73 14.99 3.37 2.76
N THR A 74 14.67 3.34 4.05
CA THR A 74 15.66 3.35 5.12
C THR A 74 15.77 1.97 5.76
N ASP A 75 16.83 1.74 6.52
CA ASP A 75 17.11 0.45 7.14
C ASP A 75 16.34 0.20 8.45
N ASP A 76 15.82 1.25 9.07
CA ASP A 76 15.06 1.23 10.33
C ASP A 76 13.63 1.80 10.15
N ASP A 77 13.02 1.57 8.99
CA ASP A 77 11.63 1.99 8.74
C ASP A 77 10.65 1.00 9.36
N GLY A 78 10.01 1.40 10.47
CA GLY A 78 9.04 0.57 11.18
C GLY A 78 7.71 0.40 10.45
N ILE A 79 7.44 1.19 9.39
CA ILE A 79 6.20 1.12 8.61
C ILE A 79 6.42 0.32 7.32
N PHE A 80 7.60 0.44 6.72
CA PHE A 80 8.00 -0.32 5.53
C PHE A 80 9.28 -1.10 5.84
N PRO A 81 9.20 -2.19 6.62
CA PRO A 81 10.36 -2.93 7.08
C PRO A 81 11.23 -3.45 5.95
N LEU A 82 12.54 -3.36 6.14
CA LEU A 82 13.54 -3.65 5.11
C LEU A 82 13.46 -5.09 4.59
N ASP A 83 13.07 -6.04 5.41
CA ASP A 83 12.94 -7.45 5.02
C ASP A 83 11.86 -7.64 3.94
N GLY A 84 10.70 -6.98 4.09
CA GLY A 84 9.63 -7.00 3.10
C GLY A 84 10.01 -6.25 1.82
N VAL A 85 10.67 -5.08 1.96
CA VAL A 85 11.20 -4.33 0.81
C VAL A 85 12.17 -5.18 -0.01
N ASN A 86 13.08 -5.91 0.65
CA ASN A 86 14.05 -6.78 -0.02
C ASN A 86 13.36 -7.98 -0.70
N ARG A 87 12.36 -8.61 -0.06
CA ARG A 87 11.59 -9.70 -0.69
C ARG A 87 10.85 -9.21 -1.93
N LEU A 88 10.20 -8.05 -1.84
CA LEU A 88 9.53 -7.42 -2.97
C LEU A 88 10.52 -7.11 -4.10
N PHE A 89 11.60 -6.39 -3.79
CA PHE A 89 12.63 -6.05 -4.79
C PHE A 89 13.17 -7.28 -5.51
N THR A 90 13.44 -8.36 -4.78
CA THR A 90 13.96 -9.61 -5.35
C THR A 90 12.98 -10.22 -6.34
N LYS A 91 11.67 -10.23 -6.02
CA LYS A 91 10.62 -10.72 -6.92
C LYS A 91 10.50 -9.84 -8.19
N VAL A 92 10.45 -8.52 -8.01
CA VAL A 92 10.34 -7.54 -9.11
C VAL A 92 11.56 -7.62 -10.03
N ARG A 93 12.77 -7.77 -9.46
CA ARG A 93 14.02 -7.88 -10.23
C ARG A 93 14.00 -9.03 -11.23
N ARG A 94 13.41 -10.17 -10.89
CA ARG A 94 13.29 -11.31 -11.83
C ARG A 94 12.49 -10.94 -13.08
N ILE A 95 11.45 -10.11 -12.94
CA ILE A 95 10.67 -9.64 -14.08
C ILE A 95 11.48 -8.69 -14.95
N TYR A 96 12.23 -7.75 -14.35
CA TYR A 96 13.12 -6.88 -15.12
C TYR A 96 14.25 -7.65 -15.84
N GLU A 97 14.74 -8.73 -15.25
CA GLU A 97 15.71 -9.63 -15.89
C GLU A 97 15.10 -10.34 -17.10
N LEU A 98 13.87 -10.82 -17.01
CA LEU A 98 13.15 -11.41 -18.15
C LEU A 98 12.94 -10.43 -19.31
N HIS A 99 12.76 -9.14 -19.00
CA HIS A 99 12.69 -8.08 -20.00
C HIS A 99 14.06 -7.63 -20.54
N GLY A 100 15.18 -8.17 -20.04
CA GLY A 100 16.53 -7.69 -20.37
C GLY A 100 16.80 -6.27 -19.92
N LYS A 101 16.07 -5.77 -18.89
CA LYS A 101 16.11 -4.39 -18.41
C LYS A 101 16.51 -4.27 -16.92
N LYS A 102 17.41 -5.13 -16.48
CA LYS A 102 17.90 -5.15 -15.10
C LYS A 102 18.38 -3.77 -14.60
N SER A 103 19.04 -2.97 -15.46
CA SER A 103 19.51 -1.63 -15.14
C SER A 103 18.41 -0.57 -15.00
N SER A 104 17.17 -0.92 -15.34
CA SER A 104 15.98 -0.07 -15.17
C SER A 104 15.27 -0.31 -13.82
N LEU A 105 15.79 -1.19 -12.97
CA LEU A 105 15.34 -1.35 -11.60
C LEU A 105 16.49 -1.02 -10.64
N GLY A 106 16.23 -0.19 -9.63
CA GLY A 106 17.18 0.16 -8.58
C GLY A 106 16.58 0.02 -7.18
N LEU A 107 17.46 -0.18 -6.21
CA LEU A 107 17.16 -0.14 -4.78
C LEU A 107 18.21 0.71 -4.08
N VAL A 108 17.79 1.67 -3.28
CA VAL A 108 18.66 2.48 -2.42
C VAL A 108 18.15 2.39 -1.00
N ILE A 109 19.03 2.00 -0.10
CA ILE A 109 18.77 1.93 1.35
C ILE A 109 19.74 2.87 2.04
N THR A 110 19.22 3.69 2.95
CA THR A 110 20.00 4.62 3.77
C THR A 110 19.69 4.41 5.26
N PRO A 111 20.61 4.80 6.16
CA PRO A 111 20.35 4.71 7.58
C PRO A 111 19.17 5.60 8.02
N GLY A 112 18.38 5.12 8.99
CA GLY A 112 17.36 5.92 9.68
C GLY A 112 15.96 5.34 9.67
N GLY A 113 15.04 6.02 10.35
CA GLY A 113 13.63 5.67 10.42
C GLY A 113 12.83 6.18 9.22
N HIS A 114 11.50 6.07 9.30
CA HIS A 114 10.57 6.47 8.23
C HIS A 114 10.74 7.93 7.79
N GLY A 115 11.31 8.15 6.62
CA GLY A 115 11.63 9.50 6.16
C GLY A 115 12.03 9.59 4.69
N ASP A 116 12.39 10.82 4.27
CA ASP A 116 12.99 11.10 2.98
C ASP A 116 14.18 12.06 3.16
N SER A 117 15.30 11.50 3.51
CA SER A 117 16.54 12.26 3.72
C SER A 117 17.16 12.74 2.41
N GLN A 118 18.20 13.57 2.50
CA GLN A 118 18.98 14.01 1.35
C GLN A 118 19.62 12.81 0.63
N GLU A 119 20.05 11.81 1.39
CA GLU A 119 20.68 10.59 0.90
C GLU A 119 19.71 9.77 0.04
N LEU A 120 18.39 9.90 0.24
CA LEU A 120 17.37 9.31 -0.62
C LEU A 120 16.99 10.21 -1.79
N ARG A 121 16.95 11.53 -1.59
CA ARG A 121 16.54 12.49 -2.64
C ARG A 121 17.56 12.59 -3.77
N VAL A 122 18.85 12.62 -3.45
CA VAL A 122 19.91 12.74 -4.47
C VAL A 122 19.87 11.58 -5.46
N PRO A 123 19.84 10.31 -5.03
CA PRO A 123 19.65 9.18 -5.95
C PRO A 123 18.35 9.27 -6.78
N ALA A 124 17.25 9.72 -6.18
CA ALA A 124 16.00 9.92 -6.92
C ALA A 124 16.13 10.95 -8.04
N PHE A 125 16.76 12.10 -7.77
CA PHE A 125 17.01 13.14 -8.78
C PHE A 125 17.95 12.65 -9.88
N ASN A 126 19.00 11.92 -9.53
CA ASN A 126 19.90 11.29 -10.49
C ASN A 126 19.16 10.28 -11.37
N TRP A 127 18.26 9.49 -10.79
CA TRP A 127 17.43 8.54 -11.51
C TRP A 127 16.54 9.23 -12.54
N PHE A 128 15.86 10.31 -12.15
CA PHE A 128 15.05 11.11 -13.06
C PHE A 128 15.91 11.77 -14.15
N ASN A 129 17.05 12.36 -13.82
CA ASN A 129 17.94 12.97 -14.81
C ASN A 129 18.43 11.94 -15.84
N LYS A 130 18.84 10.77 -15.36
CA LYS A 130 19.30 9.67 -16.22
C LYS A 130 18.21 9.19 -17.18
N HIS A 131 17.02 8.92 -16.66
CA HIS A 131 15.98 8.23 -17.44
C HIS A 131 15.03 9.15 -18.19
N LEU A 132 14.89 10.41 -17.78
CA LEU A 132 14.05 11.40 -18.47
C LEU A 132 14.85 12.34 -19.37
N LYS A 133 16.09 12.65 -18.99
CA LYS A 133 16.93 13.65 -19.72
C LYS A 133 18.15 13.01 -20.40
N GLY A 134 18.45 11.74 -20.11
CA GLY A 134 19.70 11.11 -20.59
C GLY A 134 20.96 11.73 -19.95
N GLN A 135 20.85 12.36 -18.80
CA GLN A 135 21.92 13.09 -18.15
C GLN A 135 22.44 12.33 -16.92
N SER A 136 23.76 12.36 -16.73
CA SER A 136 24.43 11.86 -15.54
C SER A 136 25.30 12.99 -14.97
N VAL A 137 24.64 13.93 -14.28
CA VAL A 137 25.29 15.13 -13.73
C VAL A 137 25.35 15.00 -12.22
N LEU A 138 26.47 15.39 -11.63
CA LEU A 138 26.60 15.45 -10.18
C LEU A 138 25.61 16.46 -9.60
N ILE A 139 24.84 16.05 -8.60
CA ILE A 139 23.92 16.91 -7.86
C ILE A 139 24.62 17.28 -6.55
N ASP A 140 25.12 18.50 -6.48
CA ASP A 140 25.84 19.03 -5.32
C ASP A 140 24.96 19.79 -4.33
N LYS A 141 23.80 20.27 -4.79
CA LYS A 141 22.82 21.04 -3.98
C LYS A 141 21.41 20.49 -4.12
N PRO A 142 21.10 19.38 -3.47
CA PRO A 142 19.75 18.84 -3.50
C PRO A 142 18.82 19.65 -2.61
N ALA A 143 17.66 20.03 -3.16
CA ALA A 143 16.51 20.58 -2.43
C ALA A 143 16.85 21.66 -1.38
N ILE A 144 17.20 22.85 -1.82
CA ILE A 144 17.31 24.02 -0.96
C ILE A 144 15.92 24.54 -0.65
N LYS A 145 15.64 24.85 0.61
CA LYS A 145 14.42 25.59 0.99
C LYS A 145 14.52 27.00 0.39
N LEU A 146 13.70 27.27 -0.62
CA LEU A 146 13.71 28.55 -1.34
C LEU A 146 12.80 29.60 -0.69
N PHE A 147 11.73 29.14 -0.04
CA PHE A 147 10.68 30.02 0.50
C PHE A 147 10.30 29.64 1.91
N GLU A 148 9.97 30.61 2.72
CA GLU A 148 9.30 30.40 4.00
C GLU A 148 7.81 30.11 3.79
N PRO A 149 7.13 29.41 4.73
CA PRO A 149 5.71 29.09 4.60
C PRO A 149 4.82 30.30 4.32
N GLN A 150 5.15 31.45 4.90
CA GLN A 150 4.42 32.69 4.69
C GLN A 150 4.52 33.21 3.25
N GLN A 151 5.67 33.00 2.60
CA GLN A 151 5.88 33.41 1.21
C GLN A 151 5.14 32.50 0.21
N LEU A 152 4.83 31.26 0.63
CA LEU A 152 4.05 30.32 -0.16
C LEU A 152 2.55 30.44 0.05
N LYS A 153 2.13 31.25 1.02
CA LYS A 153 0.73 31.45 1.36
C LYS A 153 0.05 32.33 0.31
N VAL A 154 -0.84 31.76 -0.49
CA VAL A 154 -1.56 32.48 -1.54
C VAL A 154 -2.59 33.44 -0.95
N PHE A 155 -3.25 33.07 0.12
CA PHE A 155 -4.26 33.86 0.80
C PHE A 155 -3.92 34.06 2.27
N ASN A 156 -4.09 35.28 2.78
CA ASN A 156 -3.99 35.54 4.22
C ASN A 156 -5.18 34.92 4.98
N ASN A 157 -6.37 35.03 4.40
CA ASN A 157 -7.58 34.37 4.87
C ASN A 157 -8.20 33.62 3.70
N ALA A 158 -8.84 32.50 4.00
CA ALA A 158 -9.54 31.73 2.97
C ALA A 158 -10.61 32.62 2.30
N PRO A 159 -10.75 32.56 0.97
CA PRO A 159 -11.81 33.28 0.27
C PRO A 159 -13.20 32.86 0.80
N LYS A 160 -14.17 33.82 0.78
CA LYS A 160 -15.53 33.50 1.27
C LYS A 160 -16.22 32.40 0.47
N ASN A 161 -15.80 32.17 -0.76
CA ASN A 161 -16.30 31.14 -1.66
C ASN A 161 -15.36 29.94 -1.76
N GLU A 162 -14.46 29.77 -0.78
CA GLU A 162 -13.63 28.59 -0.74
C GLU A 162 -14.51 27.31 -0.64
N ARG A 163 -14.05 26.24 -1.24
CA ARG A 163 -14.79 24.99 -1.32
C ARG A 163 -14.06 23.81 -0.65
N THR A 164 -12.81 24.02 -0.25
CA THR A 164 -11.91 22.97 0.23
C THR A 164 -12.45 22.28 1.50
N THR A 165 -13.07 23.06 2.39
CA THR A 165 -13.63 22.55 3.66
C THR A 165 -14.90 21.71 3.46
N LYS A 166 -15.62 21.90 2.34
CA LYS A 166 -16.92 21.26 2.07
C LYS A 166 -16.94 20.45 0.78
N ILE A 167 -15.85 20.41 0.03
CA ILE A 167 -15.84 19.77 -1.28
C ILE A 167 -16.18 18.28 -1.20
N HIS A 168 -15.84 17.60 -0.08
CA HIS A 168 -16.16 16.22 0.17
C HIS A 168 -17.67 15.95 0.20
N GLU A 169 -18.49 16.94 0.55
CA GLU A 169 -19.96 16.85 0.54
C GLU A 169 -20.52 16.78 -0.90
N SER A 170 -19.72 17.19 -1.89
CA SER A 170 -20.11 17.18 -3.30
C SER A 170 -19.81 15.86 -4.04
N PHE A 171 -19.04 14.95 -3.41
CA PHE A 171 -18.69 13.66 -4.00
C PHE A 171 -19.69 12.51 -3.75
N PRO A 172 -20.59 12.54 -2.75
CA PRO A 172 -21.55 11.46 -2.62
C PRO A 172 -22.38 11.37 -3.89
N LEU A 173 -22.30 10.23 -4.54
CA LEU A 173 -23.29 9.88 -5.56
C LEU A 173 -24.61 9.69 -4.82
N ILE A 174 -25.49 10.68 -4.88
CA ILE A 174 -26.87 10.51 -4.45
C ILE A 174 -27.48 9.56 -5.48
N ALA A 175 -27.75 8.34 -5.06
CA ALA A 175 -28.54 7.43 -5.87
C ALA A 175 -29.90 8.09 -6.11
N THR A 176 -30.15 8.53 -7.34
CA THR A 176 -31.40 9.20 -7.71
C THR A 176 -32.54 8.19 -7.87
N ASP A 177 -32.22 6.93 -8.04
CA ASP A 177 -33.15 5.83 -8.13
C ASP A 177 -32.72 4.73 -7.17
N GLU A 178 -33.64 4.22 -6.36
CA GLU A 178 -33.39 2.99 -5.63
C GLU A 178 -33.28 1.87 -6.67
N PRO A 179 -32.09 1.26 -6.84
CA PRO A 179 -31.97 0.15 -7.78
C PRO A 179 -32.89 -0.97 -7.28
N GLU A 180 -33.66 -1.56 -8.18
CA GLU A 180 -34.35 -2.79 -7.90
C GLU A 180 -33.33 -3.82 -7.43
N VAL A 181 -33.31 -4.07 -6.12
CA VAL A 181 -32.26 -4.87 -5.49
C VAL A 181 -32.61 -6.34 -5.68
N ASN A 182 -32.06 -6.95 -6.71
CA ASN A 182 -32.05 -8.41 -6.84
C ASN A 182 -30.99 -9.00 -5.89
N GLY A 183 -31.37 -9.32 -4.66
CA GLY A 183 -30.47 -9.85 -3.63
C GLY A 183 -29.63 -11.05 -4.11
N PRO A 184 -30.21 -12.09 -4.72
CA PRO A 184 -29.48 -13.22 -5.27
C PRO A 184 -28.43 -12.82 -6.30
N GLU A 185 -28.72 -11.88 -7.19
CA GLU A 185 -27.75 -11.39 -8.18
C GLU A 185 -26.59 -10.63 -7.55
N ILE A 186 -26.88 -9.77 -6.56
CA ILE A 186 -25.84 -9.06 -5.81
C ILE A 186 -24.92 -10.03 -5.11
N ILE A 187 -25.45 -11.04 -4.41
CA ILE A 187 -24.67 -12.08 -3.73
C ILE A 187 -23.81 -12.84 -4.75
N SER A 188 -24.37 -13.21 -5.90
CA SER A 188 -23.64 -13.87 -6.97
C SER A 188 -22.49 -13.01 -7.51
N ARG A 189 -22.72 -11.71 -7.70
CA ARG A 189 -21.66 -10.76 -8.12
C ARG A 189 -20.57 -10.59 -7.06
N LEU A 190 -20.94 -10.49 -5.79
CA LEU A 190 -20.01 -10.40 -4.68
C LEU A 190 -19.12 -11.65 -4.60
N ARG A 191 -19.70 -12.84 -4.69
CA ARG A 191 -18.95 -14.10 -4.71
C ARG A 191 -17.93 -14.13 -5.86
N ARG A 192 -18.34 -13.77 -7.07
CA ARG A 192 -17.46 -13.80 -8.23
C ARG A 192 -16.36 -12.73 -8.22
N LYS A 193 -16.66 -11.53 -7.69
CA LYS A 193 -15.73 -10.37 -7.80
C LYS A 193 -14.96 -10.10 -6.51
N THR A 194 -15.64 -10.12 -5.39
CA THR A 194 -15.05 -9.71 -4.10
C THR A 194 -14.55 -10.92 -3.32
N PHE A 195 -15.30 -12.02 -3.38
CA PHE A 195 -15.02 -13.24 -2.63
C PHE A 195 -14.63 -14.40 -3.55
N ALA A 196 -14.00 -14.14 -4.69
CA ALA A 196 -13.63 -15.18 -5.65
C ALA A 196 -12.67 -16.24 -5.09
N GLY A 197 -11.95 -15.93 -4.01
CA GLY A 197 -11.13 -16.89 -3.27
C GLY A 197 -11.82 -17.51 -2.05
N TRP A 198 -13.12 -17.27 -1.87
CA TRP A 198 -13.85 -17.89 -0.76
C TRP A 198 -13.99 -19.40 -1.00
N PRO A 199 -13.77 -20.24 0.03
CA PRO A 199 -13.90 -21.68 -0.12
C PRO A 199 -15.31 -22.05 -0.60
N GLU A 200 -15.41 -22.91 -1.62
CA GLU A 200 -16.69 -23.42 -2.13
C GLU A 200 -17.21 -24.56 -1.27
N GLU A 201 -16.32 -25.28 -0.59
CA GLU A 201 -16.65 -26.41 0.26
C GLU A 201 -16.63 -26.01 1.73
N GLU A 202 -17.69 -26.33 2.45
CA GLU A 202 -17.75 -26.22 3.90
C GLU A 202 -16.94 -27.37 4.52
N GLY A 203 -15.72 -27.07 4.94
CA GLY A 203 -14.91 -28.00 5.72
C GLY A 203 -15.40 -28.11 7.18
N GLU A 204 -14.95 -29.15 7.89
CA GLU A 204 -15.16 -29.22 9.33
C GLU A 204 -14.40 -28.09 10.03
N LEU A 205 -15.09 -27.33 10.86
CA LEU A 205 -14.49 -26.20 11.59
C LEU A 205 -13.49 -26.63 12.68
N SER A 206 -13.46 -27.90 13.05
CA SER A 206 -12.52 -28.46 14.07
C SER A 206 -12.41 -27.58 15.33
N ILE A 207 -13.55 -27.13 15.85
CA ILE A 207 -13.61 -26.15 16.94
C ILE A 207 -13.01 -26.73 18.22
N GLN A 208 -12.05 -26.02 18.83
CA GLN A 208 -11.44 -26.36 20.10
C GLN A 208 -11.51 -25.17 21.05
N LYS A 209 -12.00 -25.38 22.27
CA LYS A 209 -11.96 -24.33 23.31
C LYS A 209 -10.51 -24.17 23.79
N ALA A 210 -9.94 -23.00 23.56
CA ALA A 210 -8.58 -22.65 23.93
C ALA A 210 -8.49 -22.10 25.37
N SER A 211 -9.50 -21.32 25.79
CA SER A 211 -9.59 -20.81 27.17
C SER A 211 -11.03 -20.50 27.55
N ASP A 212 -11.30 -20.45 28.85
CA ASP A 212 -12.59 -20.10 29.41
C ASP A 212 -12.34 -19.51 30.82
N THR A 213 -12.60 -18.24 30.99
CA THR A 213 -12.36 -17.50 32.24
C THR A 213 -13.54 -16.61 32.58
N GLU A 214 -13.80 -16.42 33.85
CA GLU A 214 -14.83 -15.51 34.32
C GLU A 214 -14.24 -14.56 35.35
N ARG A 215 -14.55 -13.28 35.20
CA ARG A 215 -14.13 -12.24 36.14
C ARG A 215 -15.23 -11.17 36.23
N ASP A 216 -15.62 -10.84 37.45
CA ASP A 216 -16.58 -9.78 37.75
C ASP A 216 -17.94 -9.94 37.01
N GLY A 217 -18.39 -11.20 36.82
CA GLY A 217 -19.62 -11.51 36.10
C GLY A 217 -19.50 -11.54 34.58
N VAL A 218 -18.32 -11.21 34.05
CA VAL A 218 -18.04 -11.26 32.61
C VAL A 218 -17.25 -12.53 32.29
N ARG A 219 -17.78 -13.36 31.40
CA ARG A 219 -17.12 -14.57 30.91
C ARG A 219 -16.44 -14.31 29.58
N LEU A 220 -15.17 -14.67 29.49
CA LEU A 220 -14.38 -14.61 28.26
C LEU A 220 -13.96 -16.02 27.88
N ALA A 221 -14.45 -16.49 26.75
CA ALA A 221 -14.04 -17.76 26.15
C ALA A 221 -13.30 -17.54 24.83
N ALA A 222 -12.28 -18.35 24.56
CA ALA A 222 -11.59 -18.36 23.29
C ALA A 222 -11.72 -19.72 22.63
N TYR A 223 -11.99 -19.73 21.33
CA TYR A 223 -12.14 -20.93 20.51
C TYR A 223 -11.22 -20.85 19.31
N ASP A 224 -10.41 -21.87 19.10
CA ASP A 224 -9.65 -22.05 17.87
C ASP A 224 -10.49 -22.89 16.90
N PHE A 225 -10.50 -22.50 15.63
CA PHE A 225 -11.23 -23.23 14.60
C PHE A 225 -10.56 -23.09 13.22
N ASP A 226 -10.79 -24.06 12.37
CA ASP A 226 -10.29 -24.07 11.02
C ASP A 226 -11.34 -23.41 10.12
N SER A 227 -11.05 -22.18 9.63
CA SER A 227 -11.96 -21.46 8.72
C SER A 227 -11.94 -22.04 7.30
N GLN A 228 -10.82 -22.65 6.95
CA GLN A 228 -10.59 -23.39 5.70
C GLN A 228 -9.30 -24.20 5.84
N THR A 229 -9.04 -25.09 4.90
CA THR A 229 -7.83 -25.91 4.90
C THR A 229 -6.56 -25.06 5.04
N GLY A 230 -5.81 -25.31 6.11
CA GLY A 230 -4.56 -24.61 6.40
C GLY A 230 -4.70 -23.21 7.03
N ILE A 231 -5.92 -22.77 7.34
CA ILE A 231 -6.16 -21.48 8.02
C ILE A 231 -6.89 -21.70 9.32
N ARG A 232 -6.16 -21.56 10.43
CA ARG A 232 -6.68 -21.63 11.78
C ARG A 232 -6.86 -20.23 12.35
N LEU A 233 -8.05 -19.95 12.85
CA LEU A 233 -8.43 -18.67 13.44
C LEU A 233 -8.77 -18.83 14.91
N ARG A 234 -8.77 -17.72 15.66
CA ARG A 234 -9.26 -17.66 17.04
C ARG A 234 -10.42 -16.68 17.16
N MET A 235 -11.51 -17.13 17.74
CA MET A 235 -12.67 -16.32 18.08
C MET A 235 -12.71 -16.10 19.60
N HIS A 236 -12.87 -14.87 20.02
CA HIS A 236 -13.14 -14.51 21.39
C HIS A 236 -14.63 -14.22 21.57
N VAL A 237 -15.24 -14.87 22.56
CA VAL A 237 -16.63 -14.68 22.92
C VAL A 237 -16.70 -14.07 24.31
N VAL A 238 -17.31 -12.91 24.41
CA VAL A 238 -17.54 -12.21 25.68
C VAL A 238 -19.03 -12.18 25.93
N HIS A 239 -19.46 -12.59 27.10
CA HIS A 239 -20.85 -12.50 27.51
C HIS A 239 -20.98 -12.31 29.04
N GLU A 240 -22.04 -11.67 29.45
CA GLU A 240 -22.48 -11.52 30.85
C GLU A 240 -23.35 -12.69 31.26
#